data_c1392ee9f0a646f4732e06bbd23f8924
#
_entry.id   c1392ee9f0a646f4732e06bbd23f8924
#
_cell.length_a   1.000
_cell.length_b   1.000
_cell.length_c   1.000
_cell.angle_alpha   90.00
_cell.angle_beta   90.00
_cell.angle_gamma   90.00
#
_symmetry.space_group_name_H-M   'P 1'
#
loop_
_entity.id
_entity.type
_entity.pdbx_description
1 polymer ?
#
loop_
_entity_poly.entity_id
_entity_poly.type
_entity_poly.pdbx_seq_one_letter_code
_entity_poly.pdbx_strand_id
1 'polypeptide(L)'
;HEQQHQELLLTDIVHLFSQNGLLPAYQPQSKQASSIEKPFKWLKGVDGLVNIGNEGDGFHFDNEGPNHSALNQAHSIGNRLVSNAEWLQFIEDGAYQNFRWWLDAGWAWLQTEKISAPLYWSKDEHDQLFRFSLFGNSPLDIHAPVSNISYFEADAFARWASQNLSEYDGARLTTEFEWEAF
;
A
#
# COMPACT_ATOMS: atom_id res chain seq x y z
N HIS A 1 -22.87 -5.50 2.03
CA HIS A 1 -22.41 -6.03 3.32
C HIS A 1 -21.81 -7.44 3.17
N GLU A 2 -22.53 -8.41 2.60
CA GLU A 2 -22.00 -9.77 2.41
C GLU A 2 -20.73 -9.83 1.55
N GLN A 3 -20.61 -8.98 0.54
CA GLN A 3 -19.43 -8.92 -0.30
C GLN A 3 -18.20 -8.34 0.43
N GLN A 4 -18.40 -7.41 1.37
CA GLN A 4 -17.34 -6.98 2.29
C GLN A 4 -16.80 -8.17 3.11
N HIS A 5 -17.68 -9.00 3.64
CA HIS A 5 -17.26 -10.19 4.38
C HIS A 5 -16.50 -11.19 3.51
N GLN A 6 -16.86 -11.32 2.23
CA GLN A 6 -16.12 -12.18 1.30
C GLN A 6 -14.68 -11.66 1.07
N GLU A 7 -14.49 -10.34 0.97
CA GLU A 7 -13.16 -9.74 0.87
C GLU A 7 -12.35 -9.93 2.16
N LEU A 8 -12.98 -9.70 3.32
CA LEU A 8 -12.34 -9.90 4.63
C LEU A 8 -11.90 -11.36 4.84
N LEU A 9 -12.71 -12.34 4.40
CA LEU A 9 -12.33 -13.74 4.46
C LEU A 9 -11.02 -14.05 3.72
N LEU A 10 -10.77 -13.40 2.58
CA LEU A 10 -9.53 -13.59 1.84
C LEU A 10 -8.33 -13.00 2.57
N THR A 11 -8.48 -11.87 3.23
CA THR A 11 -7.41 -11.27 4.05
C THR A 11 -7.12 -12.12 5.29
N ASP A 12 -8.18 -12.63 5.95
CA ASP A 12 -8.07 -13.50 7.11
C ASP A 12 -7.38 -14.83 6.77
N ILE A 13 -7.71 -15.42 5.60
CA ILE A 13 -7.06 -16.64 5.11
C ILE A 13 -5.56 -16.40 4.88
N VAL A 14 -5.18 -15.28 4.28
CA VAL A 14 -3.75 -14.94 4.12
C VAL A 14 -3.07 -14.88 5.48
N HIS A 15 -3.68 -14.20 6.46
CA HIS A 15 -3.10 -14.10 7.78
C HIS A 15 -2.98 -15.47 8.46
N LEU A 16 -4.04 -16.25 8.46
CA LEU A 16 -4.05 -17.59 9.05
C LEU A 16 -2.98 -18.49 8.42
N PHE A 17 -2.86 -18.49 7.10
CA PHE A 17 -1.91 -19.34 6.39
C PHE A 17 -0.46 -18.87 6.55
N SER A 18 -0.24 -17.58 6.72
CA SER A 18 1.09 -17.03 7.00
C SER A 18 1.64 -17.48 8.37
N GLN A 19 0.76 -17.84 9.32
CA GLN A 19 1.15 -18.36 10.63
C GLN A 19 1.47 -19.87 10.60
N ASN A 20 1.18 -20.55 9.50
CA ASN A 20 1.48 -21.94 9.33
C ASN A 20 2.92 -22.11 8.77
N GLY A 21 3.78 -22.85 9.47
CA GLY A 21 5.18 -23.07 9.04
C GLY A 21 5.34 -23.74 7.68
N LEU A 22 4.27 -24.34 7.11
CA LEU A 22 4.27 -24.89 5.76
C LEU A 22 3.92 -23.85 4.68
N LEU A 23 3.49 -22.65 5.07
CA LEU A 23 3.10 -21.54 4.20
C LEU A 23 2.19 -21.99 3.02
N PRO A 24 1.05 -22.65 3.31
CA PRO A 24 0.21 -23.24 2.27
C PRO A 24 -0.41 -22.15 1.38
N ALA A 25 -0.53 -22.42 0.08
CA ALA A 25 -1.27 -21.56 -0.83
C ALA A 25 -2.78 -21.86 -0.75
N TYR A 26 -3.61 -20.83 -0.75
CA TYR A 26 -5.06 -20.97 -0.94
C TYR A 26 -5.39 -21.36 -2.37
N GLN A 27 -4.69 -20.76 -3.33
CA GLN A 27 -4.81 -21.09 -4.75
C GLN A 27 -3.43 -21.27 -5.37
N PRO A 28 -3.19 -22.33 -6.15
CA PRO A 28 -1.92 -22.51 -6.84
C PRO A 28 -1.61 -21.32 -7.73
N GLN A 29 -0.37 -20.86 -7.70
CA GLN A 29 0.07 -19.75 -8.53
C GLN A 29 -0.02 -20.14 -10.01
N SER A 30 -0.92 -19.52 -10.76
CA SER A 30 -0.75 -19.43 -12.21
C SER A 30 0.50 -18.56 -12.47
N LYS A 31 1.28 -18.84 -13.52
CA LYS A 31 2.47 -18.06 -13.87
C LYS A 31 2.13 -16.57 -13.82
N GLN A 32 2.49 -15.91 -12.74
CA GLN A 32 2.31 -14.47 -12.62
C GLN A 32 3.38 -13.84 -13.51
N ALA A 33 2.96 -13.02 -14.47
CA ALA A 33 3.90 -12.22 -15.23
C ALA A 33 4.63 -11.28 -14.25
N SER A 34 5.96 -11.24 -14.32
CA SER A 34 6.72 -10.26 -13.54
C SER A 34 6.28 -8.85 -13.90
N SER A 35 6.18 -8.01 -12.91
CA SER A 35 5.86 -6.60 -13.12
C SER A 35 6.99 -5.93 -13.90
N ILE A 36 6.63 -4.95 -14.73
CA ILE A 36 7.62 -4.18 -15.49
C ILE A 36 7.81 -2.85 -14.78
N GLU A 37 9.08 -2.46 -14.61
CA GLU A 37 9.40 -1.13 -14.10
C GLU A 37 8.73 -0.05 -14.96
N LYS A 38 8.01 0.85 -14.31
CA LYS A 38 7.40 2.01 -14.94
C LYS A 38 8.00 3.29 -14.37
N PRO A 39 8.47 4.22 -15.21
CA PRO A 39 8.97 5.49 -14.72
C PRO A 39 7.88 6.25 -13.96
N PHE A 40 8.25 6.82 -12.82
CA PHE A 40 7.36 7.64 -12.03
C PHE A 40 7.13 8.99 -12.71
N LYS A 41 5.90 9.49 -12.67
CA LYS A 41 5.52 10.81 -13.17
C LYS A 41 4.38 11.36 -12.33
N TRP A 42 4.39 12.65 -12.12
CA TRP A 42 3.23 13.36 -11.59
C TRP A 42 2.22 13.66 -12.69
N LEU A 43 0.98 13.34 -12.46
CA LEU A 43 -0.17 13.71 -13.28
C LEU A 43 -0.94 14.81 -12.54
N LYS A 44 -1.51 15.76 -13.31
CA LYS A 44 -2.38 16.77 -12.71
C LYS A 44 -3.65 16.08 -12.21
N GLY A 45 -3.96 16.27 -10.92
CA GLY A 45 -5.21 15.84 -10.32
C GLY A 45 -6.39 16.73 -10.70
N VAL A 46 -7.58 16.29 -10.34
CA VAL A 46 -8.82 17.05 -10.55
C VAL A 46 -9.01 18.05 -9.42
N ASP A 47 -8.98 19.33 -9.74
CA ASP A 47 -9.17 20.44 -8.78
C ASP A 47 -10.53 21.12 -8.96
N GLY A 48 -10.98 21.85 -7.94
CA GLY A 48 -12.28 22.51 -7.89
C GLY A 48 -13.36 21.68 -7.23
N LEU A 49 -14.62 21.99 -7.54
CA LEU A 49 -15.76 21.20 -7.04
C LEU A 49 -15.86 19.89 -7.81
N VAL A 50 -15.82 18.79 -7.08
CA VAL A 50 -15.96 17.42 -7.60
C VAL A 50 -17.12 16.72 -6.89
N ASN A 51 -17.75 15.76 -7.55
CA ASN A 51 -18.74 14.90 -6.93
C ASN A 51 -18.07 13.63 -6.45
N ILE A 52 -18.31 13.30 -5.19
CA ILE A 52 -17.75 12.15 -4.49
C ILE A 52 -18.90 11.27 -4.02
N GLY A 53 -18.71 9.97 -4.08
CA GLY A 53 -19.70 8.97 -3.69
C GLY A 53 -20.57 8.49 -4.85
N ASN A 54 -21.29 7.42 -4.62
CA ASN A 54 -22.11 6.76 -5.64
C ASN A 54 -23.54 7.31 -5.65
N GLU A 55 -24.08 7.55 -6.87
CA GLU A 55 -25.48 7.94 -7.12
C GLU A 55 -26.26 6.88 -7.91
N GLY A 56 -25.58 5.82 -8.39
CA GLY A 56 -26.16 4.89 -9.34
C GLY A 56 -26.91 3.72 -8.71
N ASP A 57 -27.74 3.06 -9.52
CA ASP A 57 -28.42 1.82 -9.14
C ASP A 57 -27.52 0.56 -9.23
N GLY A 58 -26.24 0.74 -9.59
CA GLY A 58 -25.24 -0.34 -9.68
C GLY A 58 -24.79 -0.84 -8.33
N PHE A 59 -24.00 -1.93 -8.33
CA PHE A 59 -23.38 -2.42 -7.10
C PHE A 59 -22.41 -1.37 -6.55
N HIS A 60 -22.54 -1.07 -5.28
CA HIS A 60 -21.62 -0.27 -4.47
C HIS A 60 -21.71 -0.72 -3.01
N PHE A 61 -20.70 -0.42 -2.21
CA PHE A 61 -20.75 -0.65 -0.78
C PHE A 61 -21.61 0.42 -0.08
N ASP A 62 -22.19 0.10 1.05
CA ASP A 62 -23.10 0.97 1.81
C ASP A 62 -22.44 2.27 2.29
N ASN A 63 -21.11 2.29 2.42
CA ASN A 63 -20.31 3.45 2.81
C ASN A 63 -19.82 4.32 1.63
N GLU A 64 -20.13 3.94 0.39
CA GLU A 64 -19.78 4.72 -0.81
C GLU A 64 -20.82 5.79 -1.18
N GLY A 65 -21.88 5.91 -0.42
CA GLY A 65 -22.92 6.93 -0.60
C GLY A 65 -23.18 7.75 0.68
N PRO A 66 -23.94 8.84 0.57
CA PRO A 66 -24.52 9.39 -0.65
C PRO A 66 -23.51 10.22 -1.45
N ASN A 67 -23.81 10.45 -2.73
CA ASN A 67 -23.04 11.40 -3.53
C ASN A 67 -23.17 12.82 -2.94
N HIS A 68 -22.04 13.53 -2.92
CA HIS A 68 -21.98 14.90 -2.42
C HIS A 68 -20.86 15.67 -3.12
N SER A 69 -20.95 17.01 -3.09
CA SER A 69 -19.91 17.87 -3.63
C SER A 69 -18.80 18.10 -2.59
N ALA A 70 -17.56 17.95 -3.02
CA ALA A 70 -16.35 18.26 -2.26
C ALA A 70 -15.45 19.23 -3.02
N LEU A 71 -14.63 20.00 -2.30
CA LEU A 71 -13.67 20.92 -2.90
C LEU A 71 -12.27 20.29 -2.84
N ASN A 72 -11.72 19.91 -3.99
CA ASN A 72 -10.34 19.50 -4.13
C ASN A 72 -9.46 20.73 -4.38
N GLN A 73 -8.37 20.83 -3.62
CA GLN A 73 -7.31 21.79 -3.89
C GLN A 73 -6.47 21.32 -5.10
N ALA A 74 -5.79 22.26 -5.76
CA ALA A 74 -4.86 21.91 -6.83
C ALA A 74 -3.77 20.96 -6.31
N HIS A 75 -3.61 19.81 -6.96
CA HIS A 75 -2.67 18.76 -6.55
C HIS A 75 -2.16 17.99 -7.77
N SER A 76 -1.19 17.15 -7.52
CA SER A 76 -0.72 16.15 -8.48
C SER A 76 -0.78 14.77 -7.85
N ILE A 77 -1.04 13.75 -8.66
CA ILE A 77 -1.08 12.35 -8.23
C ILE A 77 -0.06 11.53 -9.02
N GLY A 78 0.56 10.54 -8.39
CA GLY A 78 1.48 9.64 -9.07
C GLY A 78 0.79 8.78 -10.13
N ASN A 79 1.43 8.58 -11.27
CA ASN A 79 0.91 7.76 -12.37
C ASN A 79 0.93 6.26 -12.09
N ARG A 80 1.49 5.84 -10.97
CA ARG A 80 1.58 4.46 -10.50
C ARG A 80 1.69 4.41 -8.98
N LEU A 81 1.43 3.24 -8.44
CA LEU A 81 1.67 2.96 -7.02
C LEU A 81 3.17 2.89 -6.71
N VAL A 82 3.51 3.03 -5.43
CA VAL A 82 4.87 2.84 -4.90
C VAL A 82 5.27 1.38 -5.09
N SER A 83 6.45 1.15 -5.66
CA SER A 83 6.98 -0.19 -5.91
C SER A 83 7.67 -0.79 -4.68
N ASN A 84 7.83 -2.11 -4.67
CA ASN A 84 8.64 -2.79 -3.67
C ASN A 84 10.11 -2.34 -3.69
N ALA A 85 10.65 -1.97 -4.87
CA ALA A 85 12.02 -1.43 -4.98
C ALA A 85 12.18 -0.11 -4.22
N GLU A 86 11.22 0.81 -4.36
CA GLU A 86 11.23 2.09 -3.62
C GLU A 86 11.05 1.86 -2.12
N TRP A 87 10.24 0.87 -1.76
CA TRP A 87 10.06 0.48 -0.36
C TRP A 87 11.32 -0.13 0.25
N LEU A 88 12.09 -0.89 -0.53
CA LEU A 88 13.38 -1.40 -0.09
C LEU A 88 14.38 -0.28 0.20
N GLN A 89 14.42 0.78 -0.60
CA GLN A 89 15.25 1.95 -0.32
C GLN A 89 14.87 2.60 1.02
N PHE A 90 13.57 2.71 1.32
CA PHE A 90 13.07 3.20 2.60
C PHE A 90 13.56 2.34 3.79
N ILE A 91 13.53 1.01 3.64
CA ILE A 91 14.03 0.07 4.66
C ILE A 91 15.55 0.21 4.80
N GLU A 92 16.30 0.19 3.69
CA GLU A 92 17.76 0.23 3.65
C GLU A 92 18.33 1.54 4.22
N ASP A 93 17.60 2.65 4.07
CA ASP A 93 17.93 3.95 4.67
C ASP A 93 17.66 4.00 6.19
N GLY A 94 17.24 2.88 6.77
CA GLY A 94 17.00 2.75 8.21
C GLY A 94 15.73 3.46 8.69
N ALA A 95 14.76 3.68 7.81
CA ALA A 95 13.57 4.46 8.15
C ALA A 95 12.70 3.81 9.24
N TYR A 96 12.70 2.48 9.34
CA TYR A 96 12.01 1.77 10.44
C TYR A 96 12.69 1.95 11.82
N GLN A 97 13.92 2.46 11.87
CA GLN A 97 14.65 2.80 13.10
C GLN A 97 14.73 4.30 13.37
N ASN A 98 14.14 5.13 12.50
CA ASN A 98 14.23 6.58 12.60
C ASN A 98 12.86 7.21 12.85
N PHE A 99 12.59 7.62 14.09
CA PHE A 99 11.31 8.18 14.53
C PHE A 99 10.88 9.45 13.75
N ARG A 100 11.80 10.14 13.09
CA ARG A 100 11.52 11.40 12.35
C ARG A 100 10.39 11.26 11.30
N TRP A 101 10.27 10.07 10.74
CA TRP A 101 9.32 9.82 9.65
C TRP A 101 7.93 9.47 10.14
N TRP A 102 7.82 9.04 11.39
CA TRP A 102 6.62 8.41 11.91
C TRP A 102 5.73 9.38 12.68
N LEU A 103 4.44 9.19 12.58
CA LEU A 103 3.49 9.71 13.55
C LEU A 103 3.74 9.05 14.91
N ASP A 104 3.46 9.77 16.01
CA ASP A 104 3.72 9.27 17.36
C ASP A 104 3.08 7.90 17.63
N ALA A 105 1.80 7.75 17.29
CA ALA A 105 1.09 6.47 17.43
C ALA A 105 1.69 5.35 16.55
N GLY A 106 2.15 5.70 15.34
CA GLY A 106 2.82 4.77 14.43
C GLY A 106 4.16 4.33 14.97
N TRP A 107 4.94 5.25 15.54
CA TRP A 107 6.20 4.92 16.18
C TRP A 107 6.02 3.99 17.39
N ALA A 108 5.06 4.28 18.27
CA ALA A 108 4.75 3.45 19.41
C ALA A 108 4.31 2.03 18.99
N TRP A 109 3.45 1.93 17.99
CA TRP A 109 3.02 0.66 17.40
C TRP A 109 4.22 -0.14 16.85
N LEU A 110 5.06 0.50 16.04
CA LEU A 110 6.25 -0.13 15.44
C LEU A 110 7.19 -0.72 16.49
N GLN A 111 7.43 0.00 17.62
CA GLN A 111 8.28 -0.48 18.70
C GLN A 111 7.63 -1.65 19.47
N THR A 112 6.32 -1.59 19.70
CA THR A 112 5.58 -2.63 20.42
C THR A 112 5.53 -3.93 19.63
N GLU A 113 5.17 -3.84 18.35
CA GLU A 113 5.00 -5.00 17.46
C GLU A 113 6.32 -5.42 16.78
N LYS A 114 7.41 -4.68 16.99
CA LYS A 114 8.75 -4.93 16.40
C LYS A 114 8.72 -5.02 14.87
N ILE A 115 7.95 -4.13 14.24
CA ILE A 115 7.81 -4.07 12.79
C ILE A 115 9.10 -3.52 12.17
N SER A 116 9.57 -4.14 11.11
CA SER A 116 10.79 -3.74 10.39
C SER A 116 10.68 -3.84 8.87
N ALA A 117 9.54 -4.31 8.38
CA ALA A 117 9.23 -4.47 6.96
C ALA A 117 7.70 -4.62 6.78
N PRO A 118 7.16 -4.50 5.57
CA PRO A 118 5.75 -4.80 5.28
C PRO A 118 5.36 -6.19 5.77
N LEU A 119 4.09 -6.33 6.19
CA LEU A 119 3.56 -7.60 6.65
C LEU A 119 3.70 -8.67 5.56
N TYR A 120 4.05 -9.90 5.95
CA TYR A 120 4.28 -11.07 5.08
C TYR A 120 5.55 -11.02 4.22
N TRP A 121 6.42 -10.04 4.40
CA TRP A 121 7.77 -10.12 3.85
C TRP A 121 8.66 -10.97 4.75
N SER A 122 9.51 -11.77 4.15
CA SER A 122 10.48 -12.61 4.86
C SER A 122 11.79 -12.70 4.06
N LYS A 123 12.85 -13.13 4.74
CA LYS A 123 14.13 -13.47 4.12
C LYS A 123 14.42 -14.94 4.33
N ASP A 124 15.07 -15.57 3.36
CA ASP A 124 15.62 -16.89 3.52
C ASP A 124 17.06 -16.86 4.11
N GLU A 125 17.71 -18.02 4.19
CA GLU A 125 19.09 -18.16 4.69
C GLU A 125 20.16 -17.50 3.81
N HIS A 126 19.79 -17.06 2.61
CA HIS A 126 20.65 -16.37 1.65
C HIS A 126 20.28 -14.88 1.51
N ASP A 127 19.49 -14.32 2.46
CA ASP A 127 18.97 -12.95 2.42
C ASP A 127 18.06 -12.65 1.22
N GLN A 128 17.59 -13.67 0.48
CA GLN A 128 16.62 -13.46 -0.57
C GLN A 128 15.25 -13.11 0.01
N LEU A 129 14.64 -12.07 -0.54
CA LEU A 129 13.33 -11.59 -0.10
C LEU A 129 12.19 -12.36 -0.74
N PHE A 130 11.22 -12.69 0.09
CA PHE A 130 9.97 -13.34 -0.27
C PHE A 130 8.78 -12.55 0.23
N ARG A 131 7.64 -12.75 -0.42
CA ARG A 131 6.34 -12.28 0.02
C ARG A 131 5.35 -13.44 0.07
N PHE A 132 4.66 -13.57 1.18
CA PHE A 132 3.54 -14.50 1.30
C PHE A 132 2.23 -13.84 0.83
N SER A 133 1.37 -14.61 0.17
CA SER A 133 0.08 -14.17 -0.37
C SER A 133 -0.91 -15.34 -0.44
N LEU A 134 -2.11 -15.13 -1.00
CA LEU A 134 -3.06 -16.21 -1.32
C LEU A 134 -2.46 -17.30 -2.23
N PHE A 135 -1.41 -16.95 -2.97
CA PHE A 135 -0.70 -17.90 -3.86
C PHE A 135 0.49 -18.59 -3.19
N GLY A 136 0.60 -18.49 -1.87
CA GLY A 136 1.73 -19.00 -1.10
C GLY A 136 2.92 -18.03 -1.06
N ASN A 137 4.09 -18.58 -0.70
CA ASN A 137 5.33 -17.83 -0.59
C ASN A 137 6.03 -17.77 -1.97
N SER A 138 6.45 -16.58 -2.37
CA SER A 138 7.12 -16.36 -3.66
C SER A 138 8.22 -15.30 -3.52
N PRO A 139 9.28 -15.37 -4.36
CA PRO A 139 10.27 -14.30 -4.42
C PRO A 139 9.61 -12.93 -4.59
N LEU A 140 10.13 -11.92 -3.90
CA LEU A 140 9.60 -10.58 -3.97
C LEU A 140 9.82 -9.98 -5.37
N ASP A 141 8.73 -9.64 -6.07
CA ASP A 141 8.80 -8.87 -7.31
C ASP A 141 9.03 -7.39 -6.97
N ILE A 142 10.23 -6.90 -7.20
CA ILE A 142 10.64 -5.53 -6.86
C ILE A 142 9.89 -4.45 -7.64
N HIS A 143 9.34 -4.77 -8.81
CA HIS A 143 8.57 -3.82 -9.63
C HIS A 143 7.05 -3.86 -9.34
N ALA A 144 6.61 -4.84 -8.56
CA ALA A 144 5.22 -4.88 -8.12
C ALA A 144 4.95 -3.78 -7.07
N PRO A 145 3.70 -3.31 -6.97
CA PRO A 145 3.30 -2.41 -5.89
C PRO A 145 3.54 -3.02 -4.51
N VAL A 146 4.02 -2.19 -3.57
CA VAL A 146 4.06 -2.57 -2.17
C VAL A 146 2.64 -2.80 -1.65
N SER A 147 2.47 -3.79 -0.81
CA SER A 147 1.17 -4.14 -0.20
C SER A 147 1.35 -4.63 1.23
N ASN A 148 0.23 -4.76 1.95
CA ASN A 148 0.21 -5.20 3.34
C ASN A 148 1.02 -4.28 4.27
N ILE A 149 0.88 -2.98 4.04
CA ILE A 149 1.42 -1.90 4.86
C ILE A 149 0.29 -1.22 5.63
N SER A 150 0.60 -0.71 6.80
CA SER A 150 -0.32 0.11 7.59
C SER A 150 -0.37 1.56 7.06
N TYR A 151 -1.38 2.30 7.50
CA TYR A 151 -1.44 3.75 7.29
C TYR A 151 -0.18 4.46 7.81
N PHE A 152 0.33 4.05 8.97
CA PHE A 152 1.53 4.64 9.57
C PHE A 152 2.78 4.45 8.71
N GLU A 153 2.92 3.27 8.12
CA GLU A 153 4.01 2.97 7.19
C GLU A 153 3.89 3.79 5.92
N ALA A 154 2.70 3.89 5.35
CA ALA A 154 2.46 4.67 4.14
C ALA A 154 2.74 6.16 4.36
N ASP A 155 2.30 6.75 5.48
CA ASP A 155 2.59 8.15 5.84
C ASP A 155 4.10 8.36 6.07
N ALA A 156 4.75 7.45 6.78
CA ALA A 156 6.20 7.51 7.02
C ALA A 156 7.00 7.44 5.71
N PHE A 157 6.62 6.55 4.80
CA PHE A 157 7.23 6.47 3.47
C PHE A 157 7.05 7.79 2.71
N ALA A 158 5.85 8.36 2.67
CA ALA A 158 5.60 9.59 1.94
C ALA A 158 6.47 10.75 2.45
N ARG A 159 6.62 10.88 3.78
CA ARG A 159 7.50 11.89 4.42
C ARG A 159 8.98 11.64 4.09
N TRP A 160 9.42 10.40 4.16
CA TRP A 160 10.79 10.02 3.82
C TRP A 160 11.07 10.28 2.35
N ALA A 161 10.23 9.81 1.44
CA ALA A 161 10.37 9.96 0.00
C ALA A 161 10.42 11.44 -0.40
N SER A 162 9.54 12.27 0.17
CA SER A 162 9.52 13.71 -0.05
C SER A 162 10.84 14.42 0.27
N GLN A 163 11.64 13.88 1.18
CA GLN A 163 12.90 14.50 1.60
C GLN A 163 14.16 13.83 0.99
N ASN A 164 14.04 12.61 0.51
CA ASN A 164 15.19 11.82 0.07
C ASN A 164 15.17 11.47 -1.43
N LEU A 165 14.01 11.51 -2.07
CA LEU A 165 13.85 11.20 -3.49
C LEU A 165 13.37 12.45 -4.23
N SER A 166 14.20 12.98 -5.13
CA SER A 166 13.91 14.24 -5.84
C SER A 166 12.61 14.22 -6.65
N GLU A 167 12.23 13.05 -7.16
CA GLU A 167 10.98 12.84 -7.88
C GLU A 167 9.73 12.91 -6.98
N TYR A 168 9.90 12.79 -5.67
CA TYR A 168 8.82 12.81 -4.66
C TYR A 168 8.81 14.12 -3.83
N ASP A 169 9.55 15.15 -4.24
CA ASP A 169 9.61 16.41 -3.48
C ASP A 169 8.21 16.95 -3.18
N GLY A 170 7.93 17.23 -1.91
CA GLY A 170 6.62 17.65 -1.43
C GLY A 170 5.54 16.56 -1.39
N ALA A 171 5.88 15.29 -1.61
CA ALA A 171 4.93 14.19 -1.60
C ALA A 171 4.26 14.00 -0.22
N ARG A 172 3.00 13.62 -0.26
CA ARG A 172 2.18 13.20 0.88
C ARG A 172 1.21 12.09 0.43
N LEU A 173 0.54 11.47 1.35
CA LEU A 173 -0.57 10.60 0.99
C LEU A 173 -1.68 11.42 0.33
N THR A 174 -2.32 10.83 -0.68
CA THR A 174 -3.52 11.38 -1.30
C THR A 174 -4.69 11.34 -0.32
N THR A 175 -5.60 12.29 -0.41
CA THR A 175 -6.87 12.22 0.30
C THR A 175 -7.83 11.30 -0.46
N GLU A 176 -8.88 10.82 0.23
CA GLU A 176 -9.95 10.05 -0.38
C GLU A 176 -10.55 10.79 -1.57
N PHE A 177 -10.86 12.07 -1.42
CA PHE A 177 -11.48 12.89 -2.47
C PHE A 177 -10.56 13.11 -3.68
N GLU A 178 -9.26 13.25 -3.45
CA GLU A 178 -8.28 13.36 -4.54
C GLU A 178 -8.16 12.03 -5.30
N TRP A 179 -8.21 10.91 -4.58
CA TRP A 179 -8.12 9.58 -5.15
C TRP A 179 -9.37 9.22 -5.96
N GLU A 180 -10.55 9.47 -5.42
CA GLU A 180 -11.81 9.10 -6.06
C GLU A 180 -12.10 9.97 -7.30
N ALA A 181 -11.71 11.25 -7.27
CA ALA A 181 -11.91 12.16 -8.38
C ALA A 181 -10.93 11.95 -9.56
N PHE A 182 -9.84 11.20 -9.36
CA PHE A 182 -8.81 10.93 -10.37
C PHE A 182 -9.14 9.74 -11.24
#